data_d7a59d34d1c031c2293acd3ac347e419
#
_entry.id   d7a59d34d1c031c2293acd3ac347e419
#
_cell.length_a   1.000
_cell.length_b   1.000
_cell.length_c   1.000
_cell.angle_alpha   90.00
_cell.angle_beta   90.00
_cell.angle_gamma   90.00
#
_symmetry.space_group_name_H-M   'P 1'
#
loop_
_entity.id
_entity.type
_entity.pdbx_description
1 polymer ?
#
loop_
_entity_poly.entity_id
_entity_poly.type
_entity_poly.pdbx_seq_one_letter_code
_entity_poly.pdbx_strand_id
1 'polypeptide(L)'
;MIDSAPLDAGTGFPYHFGMAKAPLHCNVITPERQVLETDAVSVVLPAHDGLIGVLDKRAPLLCELGTGVLRVETDAGKTQQVFVDGGFAQVHKNEITILTERAALAENITSADAHKALDAANAMPAKDEATATAKQRAIARAKAQIAIAGK
;
A
#
# COMPACT_ATOMS: atom_id res chain seq x y z
N MET A 1 14.29 -5.09 35.43
CA MET A 1 14.71 -5.27 35.06
C MET A 1 14.60 -5.50 34.47
N ILE A 2 14.27 -5.41 34.41
CA ILE A 2 14.30 -5.39 33.89
C ILE A 2 14.08 -5.54 33.33
N ASP A 3 13.95 -5.28 34.15
CA ASP A 3 14.16 -5.38 33.74
C ASP A 3 13.88 -5.41 33.36
N SER A 4 13.58 -4.96 33.96
CA SER A 4 13.75 -4.83 33.75
C SER A 4 13.37 -4.67 33.38
N ALA A 5 13.09 -4.54 33.55
CA ALA A 5 13.02 -4.24 33.34
C ALA A 5 12.50 -4.05 33.03
N PRO A 6 12.27 -3.65 33.42
CA PRO A 6 12.17 -3.42 33.24
C PRO A 6 11.56 -3.28 32.89
N LEU A 7 11.32 -2.93 33.26
CA LEU A 7 11.21 -2.74 33.04
C LEU A 7 10.73 -2.68 32.59
N ASP A 8 10.60 -2.42 33.18
CA ASP A 8 10.66 -2.39 32.96
C ASP A 8 10.15 -2.29 32.59
N ALA A 9 9.90 -1.76 33.18
CA ALA A 9 10.07 -1.65 33.08
C ALA A 9 9.63 -1.52 32.73
N GLY A 10 9.21 -1.33 33.00
CA GLY A 10 9.39 -1.21 32.86
C GLY A 10 8.75 -1.14 32.36
N THR A 11 8.46 -0.91 32.62
CA THR A 11 8.46 -0.92 32.18
C THR A 11 7.91 -0.90 31.51
N GLY A 12 7.36 -0.52 31.94
CA GLY A 12 7.60 -0.51 31.44
C GLY A 12 7.02 -0.49 30.83
N PHE A 13 6.87 -0.20 30.66
CA PHE A 13 6.93 -0.21 30.04
C PHE A 13 6.67 -0.24 29.28
N PRO A 14 6.20 -0.06 29.77
CA PRO A 14 6.58 -0.05 29.05
C PRO A 14 6.31 -0.02 28.49
N TYR A 15 5.90 0.37 28.66
CA TYR A 15 6.23 0.38 28.03
C TYR A 15 6.21 0.60 27.31
N HIS A 16 6.01 0.92 27.26
CA HIS A 16 6.50 1.06 26.63
C HIS A 16 6.10 1.38 26.22
N PHE A 17 5.98 2.12 26.17
CA PHE A 17 6.07 2.35 25.65
C PHE A 17 6.34 2.55 25.00
N GLY A 18 6.07 2.98 25.37
CA GLY A 18 6.47 3.28 24.73
C GLY A 18 7.20 3.19 23.64
N MET A 19 7.82 3.10 23.35
CA MET A 19 8.22 3.02 22.21
C MET A 19 7.75 2.02 21.52
N ALA A 20 6.81 2.24 20.87
CA ALA A 20 6.18 1.23 20.15
C ALA A 20 7.01 0.85 18.97
N LYS A 21 7.45 -0.34 18.93
CA LYS A 21 7.92 -0.89 17.69
C LYS A 21 6.75 -0.96 16.74
N ALA A 22 7.03 -0.78 15.46
CA ALA A 22 6.02 -0.98 14.44
C ALA A 22 5.57 -2.45 14.48
N PRO A 23 4.30 -2.72 14.80
CA PRO A 23 3.85 -4.10 14.99
C PRO A 23 3.54 -4.83 13.70
N LEU A 24 3.34 -4.11 12.59
CA LEU A 24 2.97 -4.71 11.32
C LEU A 24 4.19 -4.85 10.44
N HIS A 25 4.19 -5.89 9.62
CA HIS A 25 5.21 -6.09 8.60
C HIS A 25 4.51 -6.12 7.25
N CYS A 26 4.87 -5.19 6.37
CA CYS A 26 4.22 -5.03 5.07
C CYS A 26 5.19 -5.38 3.96
N ASN A 27 4.72 -6.21 3.02
CA ASN A 27 5.53 -6.69 1.91
C ASN A 27 4.71 -6.57 0.63
N VAL A 28 5.22 -5.81 -0.34
CA VAL A 28 4.57 -5.60 -1.63
C VAL A 28 5.39 -6.31 -2.70
N ILE A 29 4.76 -7.26 -3.38
CA ILE A 29 5.44 -8.14 -4.33
C ILE A 29 4.73 -8.08 -5.68
N THR A 30 5.52 -7.93 -6.74
CA THR A 30 5.05 -8.10 -8.11
C THR A 30 5.70 -9.34 -8.70
N PRO A 31 5.21 -9.83 -9.86
CA PRO A 31 5.86 -11.00 -10.48
C PRO A 31 7.33 -10.79 -10.79
N GLU A 32 7.76 -9.55 -10.93
CA GLU A 32 9.13 -9.25 -11.33
C GLU A 32 10.05 -9.06 -10.13
N ARG A 33 9.54 -8.56 -9.00
CA ARG A 33 10.40 -8.25 -7.87
C ARG A 33 9.57 -7.90 -6.64
N GLN A 34 10.26 -7.83 -5.52
CA GLN A 34 9.71 -7.26 -4.29
C GLN A 34 9.89 -5.74 -4.36
N VAL A 35 8.79 -5.01 -4.29
CA VAL A 35 8.80 -3.55 -4.45
C VAL A 35 9.08 -2.85 -3.12
N LEU A 36 8.52 -3.37 -2.03
CA LEU A 36 8.64 -2.75 -0.72
C LEU A 36 8.54 -3.82 0.35
N GLU A 37 9.41 -3.71 1.34
CA GLU A 37 9.29 -4.50 2.57
C GLU A 37 9.67 -3.60 3.73
N THR A 38 8.74 -3.39 4.66
CA THR A 38 8.98 -2.48 5.77
C THR A 38 8.06 -2.82 6.93
N ASP A 39 8.47 -2.42 8.12
CA ASP A 39 7.60 -2.47 9.29
C ASP A 39 6.71 -1.23 9.30
N ALA A 40 5.51 -1.35 9.86
CA ALA A 40 4.54 -0.28 9.82
C ALA A 40 3.69 -0.25 11.08
N VAL A 41 3.15 0.91 11.41
CA VAL A 41 2.17 1.06 12.49
C VAL A 41 0.75 1.03 11.93
N SER A 42 0.57 1.40 10.68
CA SER A 42 -0.73 1.27 10.01
C SER A 42 -0.53 1.16 8.50
N VAL A 43 -1.47 0.50 7.86
CA VAL A 43 -1.48 0.35 6.41
C VAL A 43 -2.90 0.57 5.91
N VAL A 44 -3.06 1.38 4.87
CA VAL A 44 -4.36 1.57 4.24
C VAL A 44 -4.30 0.94 2.85
N LEU A 45 -5.17 -0.03 2.62
CA LEU A 45 -5.21 -0.80 1.39
C LEU A 45 -6.28 -0.25 0.44
N PRO A 46 -5.96 -0.08 -0.85
CA PRO A 46 -6.99 0.29 -1.84
C PRO A 46 -7.72 -0.97 -2.31
N ALA A 47 -8.72 -1.40 -1.54
CA ALA A 47 -9.49 -2.57 -1.89
C ALA A 47 -10.42 -2.26 -3.06
N HIS A 48 -10.94 -3.32 -3.68
CA HIS A 48 -11.79 -3.19 -4.86
C HIS A 48 -13.01 -2.31 -4.60
N ASP A 49 -13.59 -2.40 -3.42
CA ASP A 49 -14.81 -1.67 -3.07
C ASP A 49 -14.60 -0.57 -2.03
N GLY A 50 -13.37 -0.12 -1.82
CA GLY A 50 -13.09 0.97 -0.89
C GLY A 50 -11.77 0.78 -0.17
N LEU A 51 -11.46 1.70 0.74
CA LEU A 51 -10.22 1.66 1.49
C LEU A 51 -10.40 0.82 2.75
N ILE A 52 -9.38 0.03 3.07
CA ILE A 52 -9.37 -0.79 4.28
C ILE A 52 -8.15 -0.44 5.10
N GLY A 53 -8.37 -0.06 6.36
CA GLY A 53 -7.28 0.22 7.28
C GLY A 53 -6.87 -1.05 8.02
N VAL A 54 -5.56 -1.24 8.17
CA VAL A 54 -5.01 -2.37 8.89
C VAL A 54 -4.17 -1.84 10.04
N LEU A 55 -4.52 -2.25 11.24
CA LEU A 55 -3.81 -1.87 12.45
C LEU A 55 -3.34 -3.13 13.17
N ASP A 56 -2.60 -2.93 14.25
CA ASP A 56 -2.10 -4.02 15.08
C ASP A 56 -3.25 -4.95 15.49
N LYS A 57 -2.99 -6.24 15.42
CA LYS A 57 -3.92 -7.29 15.86
C LYS A 57 -5.21 -7.34 15.05
N ARG A 58 -5.15 -6.90 13.81
CA ARG A 58 -6.30 -7.07 12.93
C ARG A 58 -6.57 -8.54 12.67
N ALA A 59 -7.85 -8.92 12.64
CA ALA A 59 -8.25 -10.27 12.29
C ALA A 59 -7.75 -10.64 10.90
N PRO A 60 -7.54 -11.92 10.63
CA PRO A 60 -7.08 -12.34 9.31
C PRO A 60 -8.03 -11.87 8.22
N LEU A 61 -7.43 -11.45 7.09
CA LEU A 61 -8.18 -10.85 6.01
C LEU A 61 -7.53 -11.23 4.69
N LEU A 62 -8.37 -11.55 3.72
CA LEU A 62 -7.93 -11.69 2.33
C LEU A 62 -8.88 -10.86 1.49
N CYS A 63 -8.36 -9.91 0.73
CA CYS A 63 -9.21 -9.06 -0.08
C CYS A 63 -8.60 -8.81 -1.44
N GLU A 64 -9.48 -8.50 -2.39
CA GLU A 64 -9.08 -8.13 -3.73
C GLU A 64 -8.78 -6.64 -3.77
N LEU A 65 -7.65 -6.27 -4.39
CA LEU A 65 -7.23 -4.88 -4.50
C LEU A 65 -7.76 -4.25 -5.78
N GLY A 66 -8.05 -2.96 -5.70
CA GLY A 66 -8.32 -2.16 -6.88
C GLY A 66 -7.08 -1.44 -7.34
N THR A 67 -7.25 -0.52 -8.25
CA THR A 67 -6.18 0.38 -8.69
C THR A 67 -6.18 1.59 -7.79
N GLY A 68 -5.07 1.84 -7.14
CA GLY A 68 -5.03 2.97 -6.22
C GLY A 68 -3.69 3.09 -5.51
N VAL A 69 -3.72 3.76 -4.36
CA VAL A 69 -2.53 4.08 -3.60
C VAL A 69 -2.57 3.34 -2.27
N LEU A 70 -1.56 2.55 -2.04
CA LEU A 70 -1.30 1.90 -0.75
C LEU A 70 -0.54 2.89 0.13
N ARG A 71 -1.03 3.13 1.33
CA ARG A 71 -0.35 4.00 2.28
C ARG A 71 0.19 3.18 3.43
N VAL A 72 1.48 3.32 3.68
CA VAL A 72 2.17 2.61 4.76
C VAL A 72 2.75 3.65 5.69
N GLU A 73 2.27 3.66 6.92
CA GLU A 73 2.76 4.59 7.92
C GLU A 73 3.75 3.86 8.82
N THR A 74 4.99 4.33 8.84
CA THR A 74 6.05 3.71 9.63
C THR A 74 6.09 4.31 11.03
N ASP A 75 6.86 3.66 11.91
CA ASP A 75 6.95 4.10 13.30
C ASP A 75 7.69 5.42 13.47
N ALA A 76 8.40 5.87 12.45
CA ALA A 76 9.09 7.16 12.48
C ALA A 76 8.17 8.32 12.10
N GLY A 77 6.88 8.08 11.97
CA GLY A 77 5.94 9.10 11.55
C GLY A 77 5.98 9.39 10.07
N LYS A 78 6.72 8.60 9.33
CA LYS A 78 6.81 8.76 7.88
C LYS A 78 5.75 7.94 7.20
N THR A 79 5.22 8.47 6.11
CA THR A 79 4.25 7.76 5.29
C THR A 79 4.88 7.46 3.95
N GLN A 80 4.84 6.18 3.55
CA GLN A 80 5.25 5.76 2.22
C GLN A 80 4.02 5.47 1.41
N GLN A 81 4.03 5.90 0.17
CA GLN A 81 2.92 5.65 -0.75
C GLN A 81 3.42 4.80 -1.90
N VAL A 82 2.62 3.79 -2.24
CA VAL A 82 2.93 2.86 -3.31
C VAL A 82 1.73 2.77 -4.22
N PHE A 83 1.94 3.02 -5.50
CA PHE A 83 0.91 2.77 -6.50
C PHE A 83 0.77 1.27 -6.69
N VAL A 84 -0.46 0.77 -6.66
CA VAL A 84 -0.74 -0.64 -6.93
C VAL A 84 -1.88 -0.74 -7.95
N ASP A 85 -1.84 -1.77 -8.77
CA ASP A 85 -2.81 -1.98 -9.84
C ASP A 85 -3.39 -3.38 -9.71
N GLY A 86 -4.39 -3.51 -8.85
CA GLY A 86 -5.09 -4.78 -8.66
C GLY A 86 -4.29 -5.77 -7.85
N GLY A 87 -4.77 -7.00 -7.82
CA GLY A 87 -4.14 -8.09 -7.08
C GLY A 87 -4.88 -8.42 -5.79
N PHE A 88 -4.14 -8.98 -4.84
CA PHE A 88 -4.71 -9.41 -3.58
C PHE A 88 -3.86 -8.98 -2.41
N ALA A 89 -4.50 -8.75 -1.28
CA ALA A 89 -3.82 -8.47 -0.03
C ALA A 89 -4.25 -9.50 1.01
N GLN A 90 -3.28 -10.03 1.72
CA GLN A 90 -3.52 -10.98 2.80
C GLN A 90 -2.95 -10.42 4.09
N VAL A 91 -3.76 -10.42 5.15
CA VAL A 91 -3.34 -10.00 6.48
C VAL A 91 -3.46 -11.19 7.41
N HIS A 92 -2.37 -11.54 8.07
CA HIS A 92 -2.36 -12.69 8.98
C HIS A 92 -1.27 -12.48 10.02
N LYS A 93 -1.65 -12.47 11.30
CA LYS A 93 -0.71 -12.33 12.42
C LYS A 93 0.22 -11.14 12.25
N ASN A 94 -0.36 -10.00 11.92
CA ASN A 94 0.36 -8.73 11.73
C ASN A 94 1.29 -8.72 10.53
N GLU A 95 1.19 -9.73 9.67
CA GLU A 95 1.89 -9.73 8.39
C GLU A 95 0.95 -9.39 7.28
N ILE A 96 1.33 -8.40 6.48
CA ILE A 96 0.55 -7.95 5.33
C ILE A 96 1.33 -8.29 4.08
N THR A 97 0.78 -9.16 3.26
CA THR A 97 1.39 -9.53 1.98
C THR A 97 0.51 -9.02 0.86
N ILE A 98 1.09 -8.23 -0.01
CA ILE A 98 0.38 -7.66 -1.14
C ILE A 98 0.99 -8.21 -2.41
N LEU A 99 0.14 -8.92 -3.17
CA LEU A 99 0.52 -9.49 -4.47
C LEU A 99 -0.21 -8.70 -5.53
N THR A 100 0.52 -7.94 -6.32
CA THR A 100 -0.06 -7.07 -7.33
C THR A 100 0.70 -7.24 -8.65
N GLU A 101 0.03 -6.99 -9.74
CA GLU A 101 0.68 -7.10 -11.04
C GLU A 101 1.62 -5.94 -11.31
N ARG A 102 1.28 -4.76 -10.81
CA ARG A 102 2.09 -3.57 -11.00
C ARG A 102 2.11 -2.78 -9.71
N ALA A 103 3.30 -2.33 -9.35
CA ALA A 103 3.48 -1.46 -8.19
C ALA A 103 4.68 -0.57 -8.43
N ALA A 104 4.61 0.65 -7.89
CA ALA A 104 5.72 1.58 -7.97
C ALA A 104 5.68 2.49 -6.75
N LEU A 105 6.86 2.75 -6.18
CA LEU A 105 6.96 3.71 -5.09
C LEU A 105 6.64 5.11 -5.61
N ALA A 106 6.04 5.94 -4.76
CA ALA A 106 5.66 7.29 -5.15
C ALA A 106 6.84 8.08 -5.70
N GLU A 107 8.01 7.89 -5.12
CA GLU A 107 9.21 8.61 -5.51
C GLU A 107 9.69 8.24 -6.91
N ASN A 108 9.23 7.11 -7.44
CA ASN A 108 9.64 6.64 -8.77
C ASN A 108 8.62 6.99 -9.85
N ILE A 109 7.56 7.72 -9.49
CA ILE A 109 6.51 8.11 -10.44
C ILE A 109 6.63 9.61 -10.69
N THR A 110 6.82 9.98 -11.95
CA THR A 110 6.90 11.40 -12.32
C THR A 110 5.54 11.89 -12.81
N SER A 111 5.26 13.16 -12.53
CA SER A 111 4.02 13.77 -12.95
C SER A 111 3.89 13.79 -14.49
N ALA A 112 5.01 14.06 -15.17
CA ALA A 112 5.01 14.10 -16.65
C ALA A 112 4.63 12.74 -17.24
N ASP A 113 5.22 11.66 -16.71
CA ASP A 113 4.91 10.32 -17.21
C ASP A 113 3.48 9.94 -16.91
N ALA A 114 2.98 10.32 -15.73
CA ALA A 114 1.61 10.03 -15.35
C ALA A 114 0.61 10.74 -16.25
N HIS A 115 0.88 11.98 -16.61
CA HIS A 115 0.01 12.72 -17.53
C HIS A 115 0.05 12.14 -18.94
N LYS A 116 1.23 11.69 -19.39
CA LYS A 116 1.34 11.00 -20.67
C LYS A 116 0.51 9.72 -20.68
N ALA A 117 0.54 8.97 -19.57
CA ALA A 117 -0.24 7.76 -19.47
C ALA A 117 -1.74 8.06 -19.53
N LEU A 118 -2.18 9.16 -18.92
CA LEU A 118 -3.57 9.55 -18.97
C LEU A 118 -3.99 9.94 -20.40
N ASP A 119 -3.15 10.71 -21.09
CA ASP A 119 -3.43 11.08 -22.47
C ASP A 119 -3.54 9.85 -23.36
N ALA A 120 -2.62 8.90 -23.19
CA ALA A 120 -2.65 7.66 -23.96
C ALA A 120 -3.89 6.85 -23.64
N ALA A 121 -4.31 6.81 -22.38
CA ALA A 121 -5.50 6.07 -21.97
C ALA A 121 -6.76 6.72 -22.56
N ASN A 122 -6.84 8.04 -22.58
CA ASN A 122 -7.98 8.74 -23.14
C ASN A 122 -8.08 8.55 -24.65
N ALA A 123 -6.96 8.29 -25.31
CA ALA A 123 -6.92 8.06 -26.74
C ALA A 123 -7.23 6.62 -27.14
N MET A 124 -7.35 5.72 -26.18
CA MET A 124 -7.63 4.31 -26.46
C MET A 124 -9.04 4.15 -27.03
N PRO A 125 -9.22 3.23 -28.01
CA PRO A 125 -10.55 2.98 -28.54
C PRO A 125 -11.42 2.24 -27.53
N ALA A 126 -12.73 2.45 -27.60
CA ALA A 126 -13.69 1.76 -26.75
C ALA A 126 -14.82 1.26 -27.62
N LYS A 127 -14.51 0.30 -28.51
CA LYS A 127 -15.45 -0.18 -29.51
C LYS A 127 -16.35 -1.29 -29.00
N ASP A 128 -15.91 -2.03 -27.98
CA ASP A 128 -16.69 -3.09 -27.38
C ASP A 128 -16.45 -3.07 -25.88
N GLU A 129 -17.09 -4.03 -25.19
CA GLU A 129 -17.02 -4.07 -23.73
C GLU A 129 -15.60 -4.32 -23.24
N ALA A 130 -14.85 -5.18 -23.91
CA ALA A 130 -13.49 -5.51 -23.50
C ALA A 130 -12.56 -4.31 -23.65
N THR A 131 -12.63 -3.60 -24.77
CA THR A 131 -11.78 -2.43 -24.98
C THR A 131 -12.21 -1.27 -24.09
N ALA A 132 -13.50 -1.12 -23.82
CA ALA A 132 -13.99 -0.11 -22.90
C ALA A 132 -13.50 -0.35 -21.48
N THR A 133 -13.50 -1.60 -21.04
CA THR A 133 -13.00 -1.98 -19.73
C THR A 133 -11.49 -1.71 -19.63
N ALA A 134 -10.73 -2.09 -20.66
CA ALA A 134 -9.30 -1.85 -20.67
C ALA A 134 -8.99 -0.36 -20.61
N LYS A 135 -9.76 0.46 -21.34
CA LYS A 135 -9.60 1.90 -21.32
C LYS A 135 -9.88 2.47 -19.93
N GLN A 136 -10.96 2.02 -19.28
CA GLN A 136 -11.31 2.49 -17.95
C GLN A 136 -10.22 2.15 -16.94
N ARG A 137 -9.66 0.94 -17.02
CA ARG A 137 -8.58 0.55 -16.14
C ARG A 137 -7.33 1.39 -16.37
N ALA A 138 -7.00 1.67 -17.62
CA ALA A 138 -5.84 2.51 -17.95
C ALA A 138 -6.03 3.93 -17.43
N ILE A 139 -7.24 4.48 -17.55
CA ILE A 139 -7.54 5.82 -17.02
C ILE A 139 -7.41 5.83 -15.50
N ALA A 140 -7.98 4.84 -14.83
CA ALA A 140 -7.91 4.75 -13.37
C ALA A 140 -6.46 4.63 -12.89
N ARG A 141 -5.67 3.84 -13.60
CA ARG A 141 -4.24 3.68 -13.28
C ARG A 141 -3.50 5.00 -13.42
N ALA A 142 -3.73 5.69 -14.53
CA ALA A 142 -3.04 6.97 -14.78
C ALA A 142 -3.45 8.02 -13.76
N LYS A 143 -4.73 8.09 -13.40
CA LYS A 143 -5.20 9.05 -12.41
C LYS A 143 -4.59 8.77 -11.03
N ALA A 144 -4.46 7.50 -10.66
CA ALA A 144 -3.83 7.15 -9.38
C ALA A 144 -2.36 7.55 -9.38
N GLN A 145 -1.67 7.38 -10.50
CA GLN A 145 -0.28 7.78 -10.63
C GLN A 145 -0.12 9.29 -10.55
N ILE A 146 -1.03 10.05 -11.15
CA ILE A 146 -1.02 11.51 -11.06
C ILE A 146 -1.21 11.95 -9.62
N ALA A 147 -2.15 11.34 -8.92
CA ALA A 147 -2.44 11.70 -7.54
C ALA A 147 -1.23 11.46 -6.64
N ILE A 148 -0.52 10.36 -6.83
CA ILE A 148 0.64 10.03 -6.00
C ILE A 148 1.86 10.86 -6.40
N ALA A 149 2.03 11.16 -7.68
CA ALA A 149 3.17 11.94 -8.18
C ALA A 149 3.03 13.42 -7.85
N GLY A 150 1.81 13.90 -7.68
CA GLY A 150 1.55 15.29 -7.35
C GLY A 150 1.92 15.68 -5.93
N LYS A 151 2.44 14.74 -5.18
CA LYS A 151 2.86 14.98 -3.81
C LYS A 151 4.37 14.93 -3.71
#